data_a2043e0288a3504e70a3bf087e1517c5
#
_entry.id   a2043e0288a3504e70a3bf087e1517c5
#
_cell.length_a   1.000
_cell.length_b   1.000
_cell.length_c   1.000
_cell.angle_alpha   90.00
_cell.angle_beta   90.00
_cell.angle_gamma   90.00
#
_symmetry.space_group_name_H-M   'P 1'
#
loop_
_entity.id
_entity.type
_entity.pdbx_description
1 polymer ?
#
loop_
_entity_poly.entity_id
_entity_poly.type
_entity_poly.pdbx_seq_one_letter_code
_entity_poly.pdbx_strand_id
1 'polypeptide(L)'
;MELLRKTHAHACVLVLCTDPCLHPGDHLKDRIQPKTLPIDSGKPQSDAFGTWLALGAEWVTIAKYDDSTLVYLPSQDSFYYASPACVLSPECPKRTVFLGQFVIDSDSTPRVLVHDLVRLQGASFADMPARERYACLQQLGGTLGGICTVQWVGECGVLGKELKSGRFKVPHTVQSVVALTTVPGRVKVVEGVH
;
A
#
# COMPACT_ATOMS: atom_id res chain seq x y z
N MET A 1 -2.91 15.85 4.19
CA MET A 1 -4.32 15.68 4.57
C MET A 1 -5.27 16.66 3.88
N GLU A 2 -4.90 17.91 3.73
CA GLU A 2 -5.73 18.89 2.99
C GLU A 2 -5.90 18.57 1.50
N LEU A 3 -4.94 17.87 0.89
CA LEU A 3 -5.01 17.42 -0.51
C LEU A 3 -6.03 16.31 -0.75
N LEU A 4 -6.23 15.39 0.19
CA LEU A 4 -7.28 14.36 0.08
C LEU A 4 -8.70 14.95 0.14
N ARG A 5 -8.84 16.20 0.60
CA ARG A 5 -10.12 16.92 0.70
C ARG A 5 -10.47 17.71 -0.57
N LYS A 6 -9.53 17.94 -1.50
CA LYS A 6 -9.69 18.89 -2.62
C LYS A 6 -9.93 18.28 -4.01
N THR A 7 -10.00 16.97 -4.14
CA THR A 7 -10.24 16.37 -5.46
C THR A 7 -11.72 16.35 -5.79
N HIS A 8 -12.10 17.19 -6.75
CA HIS A 8 -13.45 17.22 -7.32
C HIS A 8 -13.75 15.93 -8.06
N ALA A 9 -14.93 15.42 -7.84
CA ALA A 9 -15.71 14.37 -8.46
C ALA A 9 -15.86 13.07 -7.67
N HIS A 10 -14.88 12.64 -6.87
CA HIS A 10 -15.03 11.50 -5.95
C HIS A 10 -14.24 11.80 -4.68
N ALA A 11 -14.72 12.79 -3.91
CA ALA A 11 -14.08 13.18 -2.66
C ALA A 11 -13.99 11.97 -1.72
N CYS A 12 -12.79 11.39 -1.60
CA CYS A 12 -12.51 10.45 -0.54
C CYS A 12 -12.53 11.21 0.79
N VAL A 13 -13.63 11.12 1.50
CA VAL A 13 -13.74 11.74 2.82
C VAL A 13 -13.12 10.79 3.82
N LEU A 14 -12.00 11.23 4.42
CA LEU A 14 -11.42 10.56 5.57
C LEU A 14 -11.92 11.26 6.83
N VAL A 15 -12.58 10.51 7.71
CA VAL A 15 -13.04 10.99 9.01
C VAL A 15 -12.20 10.34 10.10
N LEU A 16 -11.63 11.13 11.00
CA LEU A 16 -10.83 10.62 12.11
C LEU A 16 -11.67 9.63 12.94
N CYS A 17 -11.13 8.43 13.10
CA CYS A 17 -11.76 7.40 13.93
C CYS A 17 -11.44 7.69 15.40
N THR A 18 -12.46 8.08 16.16
CA THR A 18 -12.36 8.34 17.60
C THR A 18 -13.00 7.23 18.43
N ASP A 19 -13.57 6.21 17.79
CA ASP A 19 -14.25 5.11 18.47
C ASP A 19 -13.22 4.12 19.08
N PRO A 20 -13.11 4.02 20.41
CA PRO A 20 -12.18 3.12 21.07
C PRO A 20 -12.48 1.62 20.80
N CYS A 21 -13.73 1.28 20.46
CA CYS A 21 -14.09 -0.11 20.16
C CYS A 21 -13.65 -0.55 18.76
N LEU A 22 -13.42 0.40 17.87
CA LEU A 22 -12.97 0.17 16.50
C LEU A 22 -11.48 0.48 16.30
N HIS A 23 -10.76 0.82 17.38
CA HIS A 23 -9.32 0.86 17.30
C HIS A 23 -8.79 -0.56 17.03
N PRO A 24 -8.52 -0.91 15.77
CA PRO A 24 -7.77 -2.13 15.48
C PRO A 24 -6.34 -2.03 16.01
N GLY A 25 -6.14 -1.01 16.89
CA GLY A 25 -4.91 -0.43 17.33
C GLY A 25 -3.87 -1.42 17.76
N ASP A 26 -4.22 -2.36 18.57
CA ASP A 26 -3.21 -3.24 19.12
C ASP A 26 -2.76 -4.31 18.11
N HIS A 27 -3.67 -4.86 17.32
CA HIS A 27 -3.31 -5.91 16.35
C HIS A 27 -2.73 -5.36 15.03
N LEU A 28 -3.07 -4.13 14.63
CA LEU A 28 -2.50 -3.49 13.46
C LEU A 28 -1.21 -2.74 13.82
N LYS A 29 -1.15 -2.07 14.97
CA LYS A 29 0.05 -1.37 15.45
C LYS A 29 1.20 -2.32 15.74
N ASP A 30 0.95 -3.47 16.37
CA ASP A 30 2.00 -4.44 16.68
C ASP A 30 2.58 -5.15 15.46
N ARG A 31 1.87 -5.15 14.34
CA ARG A 31 2.28 -5.86 13.11
C ARG A 31 2.62 -4.95 11.95
N ILE A 32 2.16 -3.70 11.97
CA ILE A 32 2.46 -2.67 11.00
C ILE A 32 3.44 -1.73 11.67
N GLN A 33 4.70 -2.09 11.59
CA GLN A 33 5.78 -1.30 12.19
C GLN A 33 6.03 0.00 11.43
N PRO A 34 6.84 0.82 12.02
CA PRO A 34 6.67 2.15 12.54
C PRO A 34 6.83 3.23 11.46
N LYS A 35 6.83 4.47 11.91
CA LYS A 35 6.98 5.76 11.22
C LYS A 35 8.03 5.85 10.10
N THR A 36 8.88 4.86 9.95
CA THR A 36 9.82 4.63 8.84
C THR A 36 9.86 3.14 8.57
N LEU A 37 9.65 2.74 7.32
CA LEU A 37 9.91 1.37 6.92
C LEU A 37 11.35 1.03 7.28
N PRO A 38 11.61 -0.08 7.96
CA PRO A 38 12.96 -0.54 8.16
C PRO A 38 13.57 -0.85 6.79
N ILE A 39 14.44 0.02 6.34
CA ILE A 39 15.29 -0.21 5.18
C ILE A 39 16.41 -1.10 5.66
N ASP A 40 16.33 -2.36 5.32
CA ASP A 40 17.40 -3.31 5.60
C ASP A 40 18.51 -3.13 4.56
N SER A 41 19.72 -2.79 5.00
CA SER A 41 20.89 -2.49 4.15
C SER A 41 21.64 -3.72 3.62
N GLY A 42 20.99 -4.89 3.60
CA GLY A 42 21.56 -6.10 3.00
C GLY A 42 21.77 -5.96 1.49
N LYS A 43 22.81 -6.61 0.93
CA LYS A 43 23.05 -6.62 -0.53
C LYS A 43 21.79 -7.07 -1.28
N PRO A 44 21.33 -6.26 -2.25
CA PRO A 44 20.15 -6.60 -3.03
C PRO A 44 20.43 -7.80 -3.93
N GLN A 45 19.52 -8.77 -3.93
CA GLN A 45 19.49 -9.82 -4.94
C GLN A 45 18.68 -9.30 -6.14
N SER A 46 19.28 -9.33 -7.33
CA SER A 46 18.64 -8.86 -8.56
C SER A 46 17.36 -9.61 -8.93
N ASP A 47 17.24 -10.84 -8.46
CA ASP A 47 16.10 -11.75 -8.62
C ASP A 47 15.05 -11.62 -7.51
N ALA A 48 15.29 -10.72 -6.55
CA ALA A 48 14.30 -10.45 -5.49
C ALA A 48 12.97 -9.94 -6.10
N PHE A 49 11.87 -10.40 -5.52
CA PHE A 49 10.53 -9.99 -5.90
C PHE A 49 10.18 -8.66 -5.22
N GLY A 50 9.78 -7.66 -5.99
CA GLY A 50 9.61 -6.32 -5.45
C GLY A 50 8.84 -5.37 -6.34
N THR A 51 8.85 -4.11 -5.95
CA THR A 51 8.14 -3.01 -6.60
C THR A 51 8.96 -1.73 -6.53
N TRP A 52 8.37 -0.59 -6.89
CA TRP A 52 9.01 0.72 -6.73
C TRP A 52 8.38 1.53 -5.62
N LEU A 53 9.14 2.49 -5.08
CA LEU A 53 8.65 3.55 -4.22
C LEU A 53 8.58 4.86 -5.01
N ALA A 54 7.44 5.54 -4.90
CA ALA A 54 7.29 6.87 -5.45
C ALA A 54 7.94 7.91 -4.53
N LEU A 55 8.52 8.95 -5.13
CA LEU A 55 9.11 10.07 -4.39
C LEU A 55 8.02 10.82 -3.60
N GLY A 56 8.26 11.01 -2.31
CA GLY A 56 7.32 11.72 -1.43
C GLY A 56 6.03 10.95 -1.12
N ALA A 57 5.98 9.66 -1.45
CA ALA A 57 4.83 8.83 -1.11
C ALA A 57 4.64 8.69 0.40
N GLU A 58 3.39 8.66 0.82
CA GLU A 58 3.01 8.36 2.20
C GLU A 58 2.54 6.91 2.31
N TRP A 59 3.05 6.18 3.27
CA TRP A 59 2.61 4.81 3.52
C TRP A 59 1.21 4.79 4.09
N VAL A 60 0.42 3.84 3.60
CA VAL A 60 -0.95 3.64 4.06
C VAL A 60 -1.22 2.17 4.33
N THR A 61 -2.01 1.92 5.35
CA THR A 61 -2.64 0.63 5.60
C THR A 61 -4.12 0.77 5.43
N ILE A 62 -4.73 -0.12 4.69
CA ILE A 62 -6.16 -0.14 4.42
C ILE A 62 -6.74 -1.42 4.99
N ALA A 63 -7.76 -1.30 5.82
CA ALA A 63 -8.43 -2.43 6.43
C ALA A 63 -9.93 -2.40 6.15
N LYS A 64 -10.46 -3.52 5.66
CA LYS A 64 -11.89 -3.79 5.67
C LYS A 64 -12.24 -4.45 6.99
N TYR A 65 -12.92 -3.71 7.85
CA TYR A 65 -13.33 -4.19 9.16
C TYR A 65 -14.84 -4.13 9.26
N ASP A 66 -15.47 -5.31 9.24
CA ASP A 66 -16.92 -5.49 9.10
C ASP A 66 -17.48 -4.64 7.93
N ASP A 67 -18.32 -3.67 8.19
CA ASP A 67 -18.93 -2.83 7.16
C ASP A 67 -18.16 -1.51 6.93
N SER A 68 -17.08 -1.29 7.70
CA SER A 68 -16.27 -0.10 7.65
C SER A 68 -14.98 -0.32 6.86
N THR A 69 -14.48 0.73 6.21
CA THR A 69 -13.14 0.79 5.65
C THR A 69 -12.32 1.76 6.47
N LEU A 70 -11.23 1.28 7.03
CA LEU A 70 -10.30 2.08 7.81
C LEU A 70 -9.01 2.30 7.03
N VAL A 71 -8.47 3.50 7.13
CA VAL A 71 -7.16 3.88 6.61
C VAL A 71 -6.29 4.30 7.78
N TYR A 72 -5.16 3.64 7.94
CA TYR A 72 -4.15 4.02 8.92
C TYR A 72 -3.00 4.73 8.21
N LEU A 73 -2.63 5.90 8.72
CA LEU A 73 -1.50 6.70 8.29
C LEU A 73 -0.39 6.64 9.33
N PRO A 74 0.67 5.85 9.11
CA PRO A 74 1.77 5.71 10.08
C PRO A 74 2.46 7.03 10.41
N SER A 75 2.57 7.94 9.44
CA SER A 75 3.19 9.26 9.64
C SER A 75 2.45 10.13 10.67
N GLN A 76 1.16 9.88 10.86
CA GLN A 76 0.28 10.61 11.77
C GLN A 76 -0.15 9.79 12.99
N ASP A 77 0.21 8.51 13.02
CA ASP A 77 -0.27 7.52 14.00
C ASP A 77 -1.79 7.59 14.21
N SER A 78 -2.53 7.69 13.12
CA SER A 78 -3.96 7.96 13.14
C SER A 78 -4.75 7.05 12.21
N PHE A 79 -5.95 6.67 12.66
CA PHE A 79 -6.93 5.92 11.89
C PHE A 79 -8.03 6.83 11.39
N TYR A 80 -8.48 6.56 10.18
CA TYR A 80 -9.55 7.29 9.53
C TYR A 80 -10.57 6.32 8.96
N TYR A 81 -11.85 6.68 9.04
CA TYR A 81 -12.89 6.04 8.24
C TYR A 81 -12.81 6.59 6.82
N ALA A 82 -12.77 5.69 5.84
CA ALA A 82 -12.90 6.06 4.44
C ALA A 82 -14.35 5.99 4.00
N SER A 83 -14.74 6.90 3.10
CA SER A 83 -16.05 6.85 2.46
C SER A 83 -16.25 5.52 1.74
N PRO A 84 -17.47 4.96 1.77
CA PRO A 84 -17.78 3.74 1.02
C PRO A 84 -17.38 3.85 -0.45
N ALA A 85 -16.84 2.76 -1.02
CA ALA A 85 -16.39 2.64 -2.40
C ALA A 85 -15.24 3.59 -2.83
N CYS A 86 -14.75 4.47 -1.96
CA CYS A 86 -13.62 5.34 -2.27
C CYS A 86 -12.30 4.57 -2.29
N VAL A 87 -12.11 3.68 -1.33
CA VAL A 87 -10.87 2.94 -1.11
C VAL A 87 -11.07 1.44 -1.34
N LEU A 88 -12.14 0.88 -0.78
CA LEU A 88 -12.52 -0.51 -0.95
C LEU A 88 -14.00 -0.63 -1.33
N SER A 89 -14.29 -1.51 -2.28
CA SER A 89 -15.66 -1.89 -2.63
C SER A 89 -16.36 -2.56 -1.44
N PRO A 90 -17.70 -2.47 -1.34
CA PRO A 90 -18.47 -3.26 -0.38
C PRO A 90 -18.23 -4.77 -0.46
N GLU A 91 -17.87 -5.26 -1.66
CA GLU A 91 -17.59 -6.68 -1.95
C GLU A 91 -16.23 -7.15 -1.41
N CYS A 92 -15.37 -6.23 -0.99
CA CYS A 92 -14.10 -6.58 -0.39
C CYS A 92 -14.33 -7.47 0.84
N PRO A 93 -13.67 -8.63 0.93
CA PRO A 93 -13.85 -9.54 2.06
C PRO A 93 -13.58 -8.84 3.39
N LYS A 94 -14.46 -9.07 4.37
CA LYS A 94 -14.28 -8.53 5.72
C LYS A 94 -12.98 -9.03 6.37
N ARG A 95 -12.40 -8.27 7.28
CA ARG A 95 -11.15 -8.57 8.00
C ARG A 95 -9.97 -8.78 7.05
N THR A 96 -9.93 -7.99 5.97
CA THR A 96 -8.84 -7.96 5.02
C THR A 96 -8.01 -6.69 5.22
N VAL A 97 -6.68 -6.84 5.18
CA VAL A 97 -5.73 -5.73 5.42
C VAL A 97 -4.72 -5.68 4.29
N PHE A 98 -4.64 -4.52 3.66
CA PHE A 98 -3.72 -4.21 2.57
C PHE A 98 -2.67 -3.19 3.00
N LEU A 99 -1.52 -3.24 2.34
CA LEU A 99 -0.49 -2.20 2.43
C LEU A 99 -0.30 -1.54 1.08
N GLY A 100 -0.07 -0.23 1.12
CA GLY A 100 0.15 0.56 -0.07
C GLY A 100 0.92 1.84 0.21
N GLN A 101 1.08 2.61 -0.84
CA GLN A 101 1.63 3.97 -0.79
C GLN A 101 0.63 4.94 -1.42
N PHE A 102 0.37 6.03 -0.73
CA PHE A 102 -0.39 7.16 -1.28
C PHE A 102 0.55 8.03 -2.09
N VAL A 103 0.16 8.31 -3.31
CA VAL A 103 0.93 9.11 -4.26
C VAL A 103 0.04 10.17 -4.90
N ILE A 104 0.67 11.23 -5.39
CA ILE A 104 0.02 12.19 -6.28
C ILE A 104 0.68 12.03 -7.66
N ASP A 105 -0.11 11.69 -8.65
CA ASP A 105 0.34 11.58 -10.03
C ASP A 105 0.70 12.96 -10.61
N SER A 106 1.39 12.98 -11.73
CA SER A 106 1.81 14.22 -12.41
C SER A 106 0.63 15.09 -12.87
N ASP A 107 -0.54 14.52 -13.05
CA ASP A 107 -1.79 15.20 -13.34
C ASP A 107 -2.57 15.66 -12.10
N SER A 108 -1.93 15.60 -10.93
CA SER A 108 -2.51 15.89 -9.61
C SER A 108 -3.60 14.91 -9.16
N THR A 109 -3.71 13.75 -9.79
CA THR A 109 -4.66 12.70 -9.37
C THR A 109 -4.10 11.94 -8.16
N PRO A 110 -4.84 11.88 -7.03
CA PRO A 110 -4.44 11.07 -5.89
C PRO A 110 -4.68 9.59 -6.18
N ARG A 111 -3.73 8.75 -5.81
CA ARG A 111 -3.84 7.28 -5.89
C ARG A 111 -3.30 6.61 -4.64
N VAL A 112 -3.83 5.43 -4.37
CA VAL A 112 -3.23 4.49 -3.44
C VAL A 112 -2.76 3.27 -4.24
N LEU A 113 -1.47 3.06 -4.27
CA LEU A 113 -0.83 1.95 -4.96
C LEU A 113 -0.67 0.80 -3.97
N VAL A 114 -1.56 -0.18 -4.05
CA VAL A 114 -1.59 -1.34 -3.14
C VAL A 114 -0.62 -2.40 -3.66
N HIS A 115 0.36 -2.79 -2.86
CA HIS A 115 1.42 -3.71 -3.28
C HIS A 115 1.57 -4.94 -2.39
N ASP A 116 0.93 -4.98 -1.24
CA ASP A 116 1.05 -6.13 -0.33
C ASP A 116 -0.27 -6.43 0.40
N LEU A 117 -0.39 -7.69 0.84
CA LEU A 117 -1.53 -8.22 1.58
C LEU A 117 -1.06 -8.78 2.91
N VAL A 118 -1.57 -8.23 4.01
CA VAL A 118 -1.18 -8.61 5.38
C VAL A 118 -2.11 -9.69 5.92
N ARG A 119 -3.41 -9.55 5.62
CA ARG A 119 -4.46 -10.39 6.14
C ARG A 119 -5.59 -10.55 5.14
N LEU A 120 -6.16 -11.74 5.04
CA LEU A 120 -7.34 -12.01 4.23
C LEU A 120 -8.35 -12.79 5.07
N GLN A 121 -9.57 -12.24 5.22
CA GLN A 121 -10.67 -12.83 6.00
C GLN A 121 -10.25 -13.22 7.43
N GLY A 122 -9.35 -12.46 8.04
CA GLY A 122 -8.81 -12.73 9.37
C GLY A 122 -7.58 -13.65 9.39
N ALA A 123 -7.30 -14.42 8.35
CA ALA A 123 -6.08 -15.22 8.25
C ALA A 123 -4.84 -14.35 8.04
N SER A 124 -3.77 -14.60 8.79
CA SER A 124 -2.50 -13.88 8.67
C SER A 124 -1.70 -14.40 7.48
N PHE A 125 -1.11 -13.47 6.73
CA PHE A 125 -0.19 -13.74 5.63
C PHE A 125 1.28 -13.44 6.00
N ALA A 126 1.55 -13.27 7.30
CA ALA A 126 2.88 -12.86 7.79
C ALA A 126 4.02 -13.81 7.38
N ASP A 127 3.73 -15.11 7.31
CA ASP A 127 4.73 -16.14 6.97
C ASP A 127 4.67 -16.59 5.50
N MET A 128 3.79 -15.98 4.71
CA MET A 128 3.63 -16.30 3.30
C MET A 128 4.67 -15.56 2.45
N PRO A 129 5.30 -16.23 1.46
CA PRO A 129 6.19 -15.57 0.52
C PRO A 129 5.53 -14.39 -0.18
N ALA A 130 6.29 -13.30 -0.42
CA ALA A 130 5.77 -12.08 -1.05
C ALA A 130 5.08 -12.33 -2.41
N ARG A 131 5.61 -13.26 -3.20
CA ARG A 131 5.04 -13.64 -4.50
C ARG A 131 3.63 -14.24 -4.36
N GLU A 132 3.42 -15.07 -3.35
CA GLU A 132 2.12 -15.70 -3.08
C GLU A 132 1.12 -14.68 -2.53
N ARG A 133 1.55 -13.78 -1.62
CA ARG A 133 0.73 -12.66 -1.14
C ARG A 133 0.26 -11.78 -2.29
N TYR A 134 1.16 -11.49 -3.23
CA TYR A 134 0.84 -10.69 -4.41
C TYR A 134 -0.14 -11.41 -5.35
N ALA A 135 -0.01 -12.72 -5.55
CA ALA A 135 -0.98 -13.48 -6.34
C ALA A 135 -2.39 -13.42 -5.73
N CYS A 136 -2.50 -13.51 -4.40
CA CYS A 136 -3.77 -13.30 -3.70
C CYS A 136 -4.28 -11.86 -3.86
N LEU A 137 -3.39 -10.86 -3.75
CA LEU A 137 -3.75 -9.46 -3.94
C LEU A 137 -4.31 -9.19 -5.35
N GLN A 138 -3.71 -9.78 -6.38
CA GLN A 138 -4.19 -9.63 -7.76
C GLN A 138 -5.63 -10.14 -7.92
N GLN A 139 -5.98 -11.25 -7.27
CA GLN A 139 -7.36 -11.78 -7.28
C GLN A 139 -8.36 -10.83 -6.61
N LEU A 140 -7.89 -10.05 -5.65
CA LEU A 140 -8.70 -9.05 -4.94
C LEU A 140 -8.73 -7.68 -5.65
N GLY A 141 -7.99 -7.51 -6.74
CA GLY A 141 -7.87 -6.22 -7.44
C GLY A 141 -9.21 -5.59 -7.82
N GLY A 142 -10.20 -6.39 -8.21
CA GLY A 142 -11.55 -5.93 -8.51
C GLY A 142 -12.35 -5.42 -7.29
N THR A 143 -11.87 -5.66 -6.08
CA THR A 143 -12.50 -5.17 -4.84
C THR A 143 -11.88 -3.88 -4.33
N LEU A 144 -10.83 -3.39 -4.98
CA LEU A 144 -10.27 -2.07 -4.69
C LEU A 144 -11.18 -1.00 -5.30
N GLY A 145 -11.42 0.07 -4.58
CA GLY A 145 -12.33 1.14 -4.98
C GLY A 145 -11.59 2.40 -5.42
N GLY A 146 -12.31 3.25 -6.12
CA GLY A 146 -11.99 4.62 -6.49
C GLY A 146 -10.52 4.98 -6.74
N ILE A 147 -9.82 5.36 -5.69
CA ILE A 147 -8.42 5.81 -5.79
C ILE A 147 -7.39 4.68 -5.62
N CYS A 148 -7.82 3.45 -5.30
CA CYS A 148 -6.91 2.34 -5.08
C CYS A 148 -6.70 1.50 -6.33
N THR A 149 -5.46 1.09 -6.57
CA THR A 149 -5.09 0.19 -7.65
C THR A 149 -4.00 -0.77 -7.18
N VAL A 150 -3.99 -1.98 -7.75
CA VAL A 150 -2.90 -2.91 -7.50
C VAL A 150 -1.64 -2.37 -8.18
N GLN A 151 -0.59 -2.15 -7.41
CA GLN A 151 0.72 -1.79 -7.93
C GLN A 151 1.37 -3.02 -8.55
N TRP A 152 2.00 -2.85 -9.69
CA TRP A 152 2.76 -3.93 -10.32
C TRP A 152 3.94 -4.35 -9.43
N VAL A 153 4.13 -5.65 -9.32
CA VAL A 153 5.21 -6.28 -8.55
C VAL A 153 5.85 -7.37 -9.41
N GLY A 154 7.17 -7.43 -9.41
CA GLY A 154 7.92 -8.40 -10.22
C GLY A 154 9.38 -8.50 -9.77
N GLU A 155 10.25 -8.98 -10.64
CA GLU A 155 11.69 -9.08 -10.37
C GLU A 155 12.32 -7.68 -10.35
N CYS A 156 12.99 -7.33 -9.24
CA CYS A 156 13.59 -6.01 -9.04
C CYS A 156 14.60 -5.63 -10.13
N GLY A 157 15.42 -6.58 -10.59
CA GLY A 157 16.41 -6.32 -11.64
C GLY A 157 15.78 -6.03 -13.01
N VAL A 158 14.65 -6.63 -13.32
CA VAL A 158 13.86 -6.33 -14.53
C VAL A 158 13.22 -4.97 -14.39
N LEU A 159 12.53 -4.73 -13.27
CA LEU A 159 11.84 -3.48 -13.00
C LEU A 159 12.80 -2.29 -13.05
N GLY A 160 13.97 -2.38 -12.41
CA GLY A 160 14.96 -1.30 -12.41
C GLY A 160 15.44 -0.95 -13.84
N LYS A 161 15.68 -1.94 -14.69
CA LYS A 161 16.03 -1.72 -16.09
C LYS A 161 14.90 -1.07 -16.90
N GLU A 162 13.68 -1.54 -16.73
CA GLU A 162 12.51 -1.01 -17.44
C GLU A 162 12.21 0.44 -17.05
N LEU A 163 12.32 0.78 -15.76
CA LEU A 163 12.16 2.15 -15.27
C LEU A 163 13.26 3.08 -15.83
N LYS A 164 14.54 2.67 -15.77
CA LYS A 164 15.67 3.48 -16.27
C LYS A 164 15.64 3.67 -17.78
N SER A 165 15.18 2.66 -18.51
CA SER A 165 15.07 2.74 -19.98
C SER A 165 13.85 3.56 -20.44
N GLY A 166 12.95 3.92 -19.52
CA GLY A 166 11.68 4.58 -19.84
C GLY A 166 10.65 3.70 -20.55
N ARG A 167 10.90 2.38 -20.63
CA ARG A 167 9.94 1.42 -21.19
C ARG A 167 8.74 1.25 -20.27
N PHE A 168 8.97 1.23 -18.96
CA PHE A 168 7.92 1.22 -17.97
C PHE A 168 7.71 2.64 -17.45
N LYS A 169 6.56 3.22 -17.81
CA LYS A 169 6.21 4.60 -17.42
C LYS A 169 5.15 4.58 -16.34
N VAL A 170 5.39 5.33 -15.29
CA VAL A 170 4.41 5.59 -14.23
C VAL A 170 4.13 7.09 -14.16
N PRO A 171 2.93 7.50 -13.74
CA PRO A 171 2.53 8.90 -13.74
C PRO A 171 3.06 9.70 -12.53
N HIS A 172 4.05 9.19 -11.83
CA HIS A 172 4.71 9.82 -10.69
C HIS A 172 6.21 9.56 -10.71
N THR A 173 6.98 10.36 -9.99
CA THR A 173 8.42 10.19 -9.89
C THR A 173 8.75 8.96 -9.04
N VAL A 174 9.59 8.07 -9.56
CA VAL A 174 10.08 6.90 -8.83
C VAL A 174 11.35 7.26 -8.08
N GLN A 175 11.39 6.97 -6.79
CA GLN A 175 12.56 7.17 -5.94
C GLN A 175 13.51 5.97 -5.98
N SER A 176 12.99 4.76 -5.82
CA SER A 176 13.78 3.55 -5.72
C SER A 176 12.98 2.30 -6.08
N VAL A 177 13.69 1.24 -6.42
CA VAL A 177 13.18 -0.13 -6.48
C VAL A 177 13.44 -0.80 -5.14
N VAL A 178 12.45 -1.50 -4.62
CA VAL A 178 12.50 -2.18 -3.33
C VAL A 178 12.04 -3.63 -3.45
N ALA A 179 12.74 -4.52 -2.75
CA ALA A 179 12.32 -5.90 -2.58
C ALA A 179 11.31 -6.02 -1.44
N LEU A 180 10.23 -6.76 -1.68
CA LEU A 180 9.27 -7.16 -0.66
C LEU A 180 9.87 -8.32 0.14
N THR A 181 9.80 -8.26 1.46
CA THR A 181 10.32 -9.33 2.33
C THR A 181 9.23 -10.36 2.67
N THR A 182 9.61 -11.41 3.37
CA THR A 182 8.62 -12.38 3.93
C THR A 182 7.70 -11.73 4.96
N VAL A 183 8.17 -10.66 5.62
CA VAL A 183 7.33 -9.90 6.56
C VAL A 183 6.57 -8.81 5.79
N PRO A 184 5.24 -8.84 5.77
CA PRO A 184 4.44 -7.81 5.11
C PRO A 184 4.80 -6.41 5.63
N GLY A 185 4.91 -5.43 4.71
CA GLY A 185 5.25 -4.05 5.02
C GLY A 185 6.73 -3.79 5.32
N ARG A 186 7.60 -4.80 5.31
CA ARG A 186 9.05 -4.61 5.30
C ARG A 186 9.58 -4.67 3.88
N VAL A 187 10.40 -3.70 3.54
CA VAL A 187 11.03 -3.63 2.21
C VAL A 187 12.54 -3.46 2.34
N LYS A 188 13.27 -3.92 1.33
CA LYS A 188 14.72 -3.68 1.19
C LYS A 188 14.94 -2.82 -0.05
N VAL A 189 15.66 -1.71 0.07
CA VAL A 189 16.07 -0.92 -1.10
C VAL A 189 17.06 -1.75 -1.91
N VAL A 190 16.73 -1.93 -3.19
CA VAL A 190 17.58 -2.64 -4.16
C VAL A 190 18.37 -1.65 -4.98
N GLU A 191 17.73 -0.60 -5.47
CA GLU A 191 18.32 0.35 -6.38
C GLU A 191 17.61 1.72 -6.32
N GLY A 192 18.40 2.81 -6.33
CA GLY A 192 17.88 4.14 -6.60
C GLY A 192 17.60 4.33 -8.09
N VAL A 193 16.50 4.99 -8.41
CA VAL A 193 16.15 5.40 -9.77
C VAL A 193 16.34 6.90 -9.84
N HIS A 194 17.42 7.35 -10.48
CA HIS A 194 17.76 8.78 -10.69
C HIS A 194 17.75 9.08 -12.18
#